data_d4886ba4190c5496cc3bf91907216e90
#
_entry.id   d4886ba4190c5496cc3bf91907216e90
#
_cell.length_a   1.000
_cell.length_b   1.000
_cell.length_c   1.000
_cell.angle_alpha   90.00
_cell.angle_beta   90.00
_cell.angle_gamma   90.00
#
_symmetry.space_group_name_H-M   'P 1'
#
loop_
_entity.id
_entity.type
_entity.pdbx_description
1 polymer ?
#
loop_
_entity_poly.entity_id
_entity_poly.type
_entity_poly.pdbx_seq_one_letter_code
_entity_poly.pdbx_strand_id
1 'polypeptide(L)' 'MSHHDKLLEAFETYKAENEKFQGKGIKASAARARKALQEIAGSCKERRKEITAAKEAMEAKK' A
#
# COMPACT_ATOMS: atom_id res chain seq x y z
N MET A 1 -12.43 -3.22 -5.72
CA MET A 1 -11.53 -2.19 -5.16
C MET A 1 -10.31 -2.03 -6.05
N SER A 2 -9.92 -0.79 -6.28
CA SER A 2 -8.71 -0.51 -7.07
C SER A 2 -7.45 -0.79 -6.23
N HIS A 3 -6.33 -0.91 -6.89
CA HIS A 3 -5.05 -1.06 -6.18
C HIS A 3 -4.70 0.21 -5.41
N HIS A 4 -5.23 1.35 -5.82
CA HIS A 4 -5.10 2.59 -5.07
C HIS A 4 -5.72 2.45 -3.68
N ASP A 5 -6.95 1.94 -3.60
CA ASP A 5 -7.64 1.77 -2.33
C ASP A 5 -6.95 0.73 -1.45
N LYS A 6 -6.50 -0.37 -2.06
CA LYS A 6 -5.75 -1.41 -1.34
C LYS A 6 -4.45 -0.87 -0.76
N LEU A 7 -3.77 -0.02 -1.52
CA LEU A 7 -2.53 0.61 -1.07
C LEU A 7 -2.78 1.50 0.14
N LEU A 8 -3.84 2.30 0.11
CA LEU A 8 -4.18 3.18 1.23
C LEU A 8 -4.55 2.38 2.48
N GLU A 9 -5.33 1.31 2.33
CA GLU A 9 -5.68 0.43 3.45
C GLU A 9 -4.44 -0.22 4.07
N ALA A 10 -3.56 -0.75 3.23
CA ALA A 10 -2.33 -1.39 3.70
C ALA A 10 -1.43 -0.38 4.41
N PHE A 11 -1.37 0.84 3.91
CA PHE A 11 -0.60 1.91 4.53
C PHE A 11 -1.14 2.26 5.92
N GLU A 12 -2.46 2.36 6.06
CA GLU A 12 -3.09 2.64 7.36
C GLU A 12 -2.81 1.51 8.36
N THR A 13 -2.87 0.26 7.90
CA THR A 13 -2.56 -0.90 8.73
C THR A 13 -1.10 -0.85 9.18
N TYR A 14 -0.19 -0.57 8.26
CA TYR A 14 1.23 -0.43 8.57
C TYR A 14 1.45 0.65 9.62
N LYS A 15 0.84 1.80 9.43
CA LYS A 15 1.00 2.95 10.32
C LYS A 15 0.56 2.60 11.74
N ALA A 16 -0.63 1.99 11.87
CA ALA A 16 -1.16 1.62 13.18
C ALA A 16 -0.28 0.56 13.87
N GLU A 17 0.13 -0.47 13.14
CA GLU A 17 0.96 -1.52 13.71
C GLU A 17 2.36 -1.02 14.04
N ASN A 18 2.91 -0.13 13.23
CA ASN A 18 4.20 0.47 13.48
C ASN A 18 4.20 1.30 14.78
N GLU A 19 3.13 2.03 15.03
CA GLU A 19 2.99 2.80 16.27
C GLU A 19 2.97 1.89 17.50
N LYS A 20 2.26 0.76 17.42
CA LYS A 20 2.23 -0.22 18.50
C LYS A 20 3.59 -0.85 18.74
N PHE A 21 4.31 -1.16 17.66
CA PHE A 21 5.63 -1.75 17.76
C PHE A 21 6.63 -0.78 18.40
N GLN A 22 6.72 0.44 17.87
CA GLN A 22 7.70 1.41 18.34
C GLN A 22 7.32 2.05 19.67
N GLY A 23 6.04 2.32 19.87
CA GLY A 23 5.57 2.98 21.08
C GLY A 23 5.44 2.05 22.28
N LYS A 24 4.99 0.82 22.06
CA LYS A 24 4.71 -0.14 23.14
C LYS A 24 5.59 -1.37 23.10
N GLY A 25 6.44 -1.52 22.10
CA GLY A 25 7.32 -2.66 21.97
C GLY A 25 6.61 -3.98 21.72
N ILE A 26 5.46 -3.94 21.03
CA ILE A 26 4.66 -5.15 20.74
C ILE A 26 5.26 -5.87 19.55
N LYS A 27 5.89 -7.03 19.80
CA LYS A 27 6.58 -7.80 18.75
C LYS A 27 5.63 -8.34 17.68
N ALA A 28 4.42 -8.73 18.07
CA ALA A 28 3.43 -9.19 17.10
C ALA A 28 3.07 -8.11 16.10
N SER A 29 3.07 -6.84 16.52
CA SER A 29 2.81 -5.72 15.63
C SER A 29 3.93 -5.52 14.61
N ALA A 30 5.18 -5.87 14.96
CA ALA A 30 6.29 -5.82 14.02
C ALA A 30 6.04 -6.77 12.83
N ALA A 31 5.58 -8.00 13.10
CA ALA A 31 5.25 -8.96 12.05
C ALA A 31 4.11 -8.47 11.17
N ARG A 32 3.09 -7.85 11.78
CA ARG A 32 1.95 -7.30 11.03
C ARG A 32 2.37 -6.10 10.19
N ALA A 33 3.27 -5.26 10.70
CA ALA A 33 3.79 -4.14 9.93
C ALA A 33 4.58 -4.62 8.72
N ARG A 34 5.41 -5.67 8.89
CA ARG A 34 6.16 -6.25 7.77
C ARG A 34 5.25 -6.83 6.71
N LYS A 35 4.17 -7.51 7.12
CA LYS A 35 3.19 -8.04 6.19
C LYS A 35 2.52 -6.92 5.41
N ALA A 36 2.14 -5.84 6.09
CA ALA A 36 1.53 -4.69 5.44
C ALA A 36 2.48 -4.06 4.42
N LEU A 37 3.78 -4.00 4.74
CA LEU A 37 4.78 -3.48 3.79
C LEU A 37 4.88 -4.35 2.54
N GLN A 38 4.77 -5.67 2.68
CA GLN A 38 4.74 -6.57 1.52
C GLN A 38 3.52 -6.32 0.64
N GLU A 39 2.37 -6.09 1.27
CA GLU A 39 1.15 -5.77 0.53
C GLU A 39 1.27 -4.43 -0.18
N ILE A 40 1.88 -3.44 0.47
CA ILE A 40 2.14 -2.13 -0.14
C ILE A 40 3.04 -2.29 -1.36
N ALA A 41 4.11 -3.06 -1.26
CA ALA A 41 5.03 -3.28 -2.37
C ALA A 41 4.32 -3.91 -3.57
N GLY A 42 3.47 -4.93 -3.33
CA GLY A 42 2.69 -5.55 -4.39
C GLY A 42 1.69 -4.60 -5.01
N SER A 43 0.98 -3.84 -4.18
CA SER A 43 0.01 -2.86 -4.65
C SER A 43 0.67 -1.72 -5.42
N CYS A 44 1.86 -1.30 -5.01
CA CYS A 44 2.61 -0.26 -5.73
C CYS A 44 2.90 -0.66 -7.16
N LYS A 45 3.32 -1.89 -7.39
CA LYS A 45 3.62 -2.40 -8.73
C LYS A 45 2.37 -2.36 -9.61
N GLU A 46 1.26 -2.85 -9.10
CA GLU A 46 0.01 -2.87 -9.86
C GLU A 46 -0.56 -1.47 -10.04
N ARG A 47 -0.43 -0.62 -9.03
CA ARG A 47 -0.90 0.76 -9.13
C ARG A 47 -0.13 1.54 -10.19
N ARG A 48 1.16 1.31 -10.31
CA ARG A 48 1.96 1.94 -11.36
C ARG A 48 1.45 1.56 -12.75
N LYS A 49 1.07 0.30 -12.95
CA LYS A 49 0.48 -0.15 -14.21
C LYS A 49 -0.84 0.54 -14.49
N GLU A 50 -1.68 0.70 -13.46
CA GLU A 50 -2.96 1.39 -13.59
C GLU A 50 -2.78 2.85 -14.01
N ILE A 51 -1.81 3.52 -13.41
CA ILE A 51 -1.53 4.92 -13.74
C ILE A 51 -1.04 5.06 -15.17
N THR A 52 -0.16 4.16 -15.60
CA THR A 52 0.33 4.15 -16.99
C THR A 52 -0.80 3.94 -17.97
N ALA A 53 -1.69 2.97 -17.70
CA ALA A 53 -2.83 2.70 -18.55
C ALA A 53 -3.78 3.90 -18.61
N ALA A 54 -4.02 4.55 -17.49
CA ALA A 54 -4.89 5.73 -17.42
C ALA A 54 -4.28 6.90 -18.20
N LYS A 55 -2.98 7.08 -18.09
CA LYS A 55 -2.25 8.12 -18.83
C LYS A 55 -2.36 7.90 -20.33
N GLU A 56 -2.14 6.66 -20.77
CA GLU A 56 -2.23 6.32 -22.19
C GLU A 56 -3.64 6.55 -22.73
N ALA A 57 -4.66 6.20 -21.95
CA ALA A 57 -6.05 6.45 -22.33
C ALA A 57 -6.33 7.95 -22.48
N MET A 58 -5.77 8.77 -21.59
CA MET A 58 -5.93 10.22 -21.69
C MET A 58 -5.23 10.78 -22.92
N GLU A 59 -4.04 10.28 -23.24
CA GLU A 59 -3.28 10.71 -24.42
C GLU A 59 -4.01 10.31 -25.71
N ALA A 60 -4.61 9.14 -25.73
CA ALA A 60 -5.32 8.65 -26.90
C ALA A 60 -6.56 9.47 -27.24
N LYS A 61 -7.10 10.24 -26.29
CA LYS A 61 -8.28 11.08 -26.50
C LYS A 61 -7.97 12.45 -27.11
N LYS A 62 -6.74 12.77 -27.33
CA LYS A 62 -6.37 14.05 -27.93
C LYS A 62 -6.62 14.09 -29.46
#